data_d3f90764047f9072c747d8c6ba8c896b
#
_entry.id   d3f90764047f9072c747d8c6ba8c896b
#
_cell.length_a   1.000
_cell.length_b   1.000
_cell.length_c   1.000
_cell.angle_alpha   90.00
_cell.angle_beta   90.00
_cell.angle_gamma   90.00
#
_symmetry.space_group_name_H-M   'P 1'
#
loop_
_entity.id
_entity.type
_entity.pdbx_description
1 polymer ?
#
loop_
_entity_poly.entity_id
_entity_poly.type
_entity_poly.pdbx_seq_one_letter_code
_entity_poly.pdbx_strand_id
1 'polypeptide(L)'
;MKSYWNVVAGAIVAVSLGTAPAGAQTTTQPASAKEESPWSADVAIGLDNSISGNINSGAVGRLNGQTVVILKNSYEDVYGTGLHFRFGGGYMLNHNTEARVTFTFQSLDADLVPLGDIGTGKLYGQYADYQSFGIDFGMRRYADLAPKIRGYGEGTLGIAFIDETDVILIAPSTNLAGNATDFYDRTAAFTLGGNAGVLFEVHPKVGVYGQIGLRYVTGMSPVDSLQGTGLETINKNSSRWTMPVIFGARVRF
;
A
#
# COMPACT_ATOMS: atom_id res chain seq x y z
N MET A 1 -2.24 11.66 -25.26
CA MET A 1 -3.11 12.50 -24.42
C MET A 1 -2.28 12.94 -23.22
N LYS A 2 -2.09 14.24 -22.99
CA LYS A 2 -1.26 14.73 -21.89
C LYS A 2 -2.05 14.67 -20.59
N SER A 3 -1.56 13.89 -19.63
CA SER A 3 -2.14 13.70 -18.28
C SER A 3 -2.03 15.00 -17.46
N TYR A 4 -3.17 15.55 -17.03
CA TYR A 4 -3.28 16.72 -16.13
C TYR A 4 -3.36 16.27 -14.66
N TRP A 5 -2.35 15.55 -14.16
CA TRP A 5 -2.32 15.12 -12.74
C TRP A 5 -1.13 15.66 -11.95
N ASN A 6 -0.65 16.86 -12.27
CA ASN A 6 0.45 17.50 -11.54
C ASN A 6 0.00 18.50 -10.46
N VAL A 7 -1.16 18.33 -9.83
CA VAL A 7 -1.59 19.22 -8.74
C VAL A 7 -2.32 18.43 -7.65
N VAL A 8 -1.65 17.53 -6.94
CA VAL A 8 -2.04 17.13 -5.56
C VAL A 8 -0.78 16.74 -4.77
N ALA A 9 0.25 17.56 -4.86
CA ALA A 9 1.35 17.50 -3.90
C ALA A 9 1.17 18.71 -2.95
N GLY A 10 0.57 18.52 -1.78
CA GLY A 10 0.54 19.62 -0.83
C GLY A 10 -0.55 19.59 0.23
N ALA A 11 -0.81 18.45 0.87
CA ALA A 11 -1.52 18.46 2.15
C ALA A 11 -0.85 17.47 3.12
N ILE A 12 0.41 17.73 3.46
CA ILE A 12 0.97 17.16 4.69
C ILE A 12 0.31 17.95 5.83
N VAL A 13 -0.78 17.41 6.36
CA VAL A 13 -1.32 17.86 7.64
C VAL A 13 -0.32 17.38 8.70
N ALA A 14 0.60 18.26 9.07
CA ALA A 14 1.41 18.10 10.26
C ALA A 14 0.45 18.14 11.46
N VAL A 15 0.02 16.97 11.93
CA VAL A 15 -0.65 16.85 13.23
C VAL A 15 0.44 17.09 14.28
N SER A 16 0.64 18.36 14.64
CA SER A 16 1.44 18.71 15.79
C SER A 16 0.79 18.10 17.03
N LEU A 17 1.48 17.20 17.69
CA LEU A 17 1.13 16.67 19.01
C LEU A 17 1.32 17.79 20.04
N GLY A 18 0.38 18.73 20.06
CA GLY A 18 0.29 19.73 21.11
C GLY A 18 -0.08 19.04 22.42
N THR A 19 0.82 19.00 23.36
CA THR A 19 0.54 18.66 24.75
C THR A 19 -0.25 19.79 25.36
N ALA A 20 -1.58 19.65 25.44
CA ALA A 20 -2.41 20.55 26.23
C ALA A 20 -2.21 20.21 27.72
N PRO A 21 -2.06 21.19 28.63
CA PRO A 21 -1.95 20.94 30.06
C PRO A 21 -3.27 20.39 30.60
N ALA A 22 -3.18 19.33 31.40
CA ALA A 22 -4.30 18.73 32.09
C ALA A 22 -4.83 19.67 33.17
N GLY A 23 -5.89 20.41 32.84
CA GLY A 23 -6.74 21.09 33.82
C GLY A 23 -7.66 20.04 34.48
N ALA A 24 -7.46 19.82 35.78
CA ALA A 24 -8.32 18.95 36.58
C ALA A 24 -9.72 19.54 36.67
N GLN A 25 -10.68 19.01 35.89
CA GLN A 25 -12.11 19.21 36.10
C GLN A 25 -12.65 18.01 36.87
N THR A 26 -12.97 18.24 38.14
CA THR A 26 -13.74 17.32 38.95
C THR A 26 -15.19 17.31 38.43
N THR A 27 -15.50 16.39 37.53
CA THR A 27 -16.89 16.13 37.13
C THR A 27 -17.43 14.98 37.96
N THR A 28 -18.46 15.28 38.73
CA THR A 28 -19.33 14.32 39.42
C THR A 28 -19.87 13.32 38.40
N GLN A 29 -19.45 12.08 38.50
CA GLN A 29 -19.82 10.98 37.61
C GLN A 29 -21.28 10.59 37.90
N PRO A 30 -22.20 10.67 36.91
CA PRO A 30 -23.54 10.10 37.08
C PRO A 30 -23.46 8.60 37.09
N ALA A 31 -24.21 7.97 37.98
CA ALA A 31 -24.24 6.55 38.22
C ALA A 31 -24.56 5.75 36.95
N SER A 32 -23.77 4.68 36.74
CA SER A 32 -24.06 3.51 35.90
C SER A 32 -24.30 3.77 34.39
N ALA A 33 -23.31 4.33 33.71
CA ALA A 33 -23.14 3.99 32.31
C ALA A 33 -22.65 2.52 32.25
N LYS A 34 -23.40 1.65 31.57
CA LYS A 34 -22.96 0.30 31.22
C LYS A 34 -21.57 0.44 30.61
N GLU A 35 -20.53 -0.14 31.21
CA GLU A 35 -19.17 -0.10 30.66
C GLU A 35 -19.22 -0.66 29.24
N GLU A 36 -19.04 0.21 28.26
CA GLU A 36 -18.90 -0.21 26.86
C GLU A 36 -17.63 -1.01 26.76
N SER A 37 -17.70 -2.18 26.14
CA SER A 37 -16.53 -3.01 25.90
C SER A 37 -15.44 -2.21 25.15
N PRO A 38 -14.18 -2.29 25.58
CA PRO A 38 -13.09 -1.57 24.91
C PRO A 38 -12.72 -2.16 23.55
N TRP A 39 -13.32 -3.30 23.17
CA TRP A 39 -12.99 -4.01 21.94
C TRP A 39 -13.82 -3.55 20.74
N SER A 40 -13.17 -3.56 19.59
CA SER A 40 -13.82 -3.32 18.30
C SER A 40 -13.29 -4.26 17.23
N ALA A 41 -14.10 -4.47 16.21
CA ALA A 41 -13.68 -5.12 14.96
C ALA A 41 -14.12 -4.25 13.77
N ASP A 42 -13.39 -4.31 12.68
CA ASP A 42 -13.74 -3.62 11.44
C ASP A 42 -13.38 -4.41 10.20
N VAL A 43 -14.09 -4.10 9.13
CA VAL A 43 -13.84 -4.61 7.78
C VAL A 43 -13.93 -3.44 6.80
N ALA A 44 -13.07 -3.44 5.81
CA ALA A 44 -13.03 -2.38 4.83
C ALA A 44 -12.55 -2.87 3.45
N ILE A 45 -12.96 -2.14 2.44
CA ILE A 45 -12.52 -2.30 1.06
C ILE A 45 -12.14 -0.94 0.49
N GLY A 46 -11.24 -0.92 -0.46
CA GLY A 46 -10.83 0.31 -1.11
C GLY A 46 -9.93 0.07 -2.31
N LEU A 47 -9.34 1.15 -2.74
CA LEU A 47 -8.40 1.19 -3.85
C LEU A 47 -7.02 1.56 -3.32
N ASP A 48 -5.99 0.96 -3.88
CA ASP A 48 -4.59 1.29 -3.59
C ASP A 48 -3.89 1.74 -4.86
N ASN A 49 -3.32 2.94 -4.83
CA ASN A 49 -2.62 3.52 -5.96
C ASN A 49 -1.13 3.57 -5.65
N SER A 50 -0.29 3.02 -6.51
CA SER A 50 1.16 3.23 -6.45
C SER A 50 1.48 4.65 -6.86
N ILE A 51 2.21 5.39 -6.03
CA ILE A 51 2.56 6.80 -6.30
C ILE A 51 4.06 7.02 -6.46
N SER A 52 4.88 6.04 -6.09
CA SER A 52 6.33 6.12 -6.22
C SER A 52 6.96 4.73 -6.05
N GLY A 53 8.17 4.61 -6.58
CA GLY A 53 8.98 3.40 -6.56
C GLY A 53 9.15 2.81 -7.95
N ASN A 54 10.22 2.02 -8.13
CA ASN A 54 10.53 1.39 -9.41
C ASN A 54 10.51 -0.11 -9.26
N ILE A 55 9.83 -0.78 -10.20
CA ILE A 55 9.77 -2.23 -10.22
C ILE A 55 11.04 -2.83 -10.84
N ASN A 56 11.66 -2.14 -11.80
CA ASN A 56 12.91 -2.59 -12.40
C ASN A 56 13.88 -1.44 -12.60
N SER A 57 15.16 -1.78 -12.73
CA SER A 57 16.24 -0.86 -13.10
C SER A 57 16.47 -0.90 -14.61
N GLY A 58 17.03 0.20 -15.15
CA GLY A 58 17.57 0.19 -16.52
C GLY A 58 18.89 -0.60 -16.59
N ALA A 59 19.12 -1.27 -17.71
CA ALA A 59 20.37 -1.98 -18.00
C ALA A 59 20.59 -2.10 -19.51
N VAL A 60 21.82 -2.37 -19.89
CA VAL A 60 22.20 -2.74 -21.25
C VAL A 60 22.94 -4.07 -21.20
N GLY A 61 22.45 -5.04 -21.95
CA GLY A 61 23.01 -6.40 -21.96
C GLY A 61 22.80 -7.09 -23.31
N ARG A 62 22.85 -8.41 -23.31
CA ARG A 62 22.64 -9.23 -24.50
C ARG A 62 21.71 -10.40 -24.23
N LEU A 63 20.76 -10.60 -25.14
CA LEU A 63 19.91 -11.80 -25.17
C LEU A 63 20.02 -12.42 -26.56
N ASN A 64 20.32 -13.71 -26.65
CA ASN A 64 20.47 -14.44 -27.91
C ASN A 64 21.39 -13.74 -28.91
N GLY A 65 22.48 -13.12 -28.45
CA GLY A 65 23.45 -12.42 -29.28
C GLY A 65 23.05 -11.00 -29.70
N GLN A 66 21.82 -10.58 -29.43
CA GLN A 66 21.32 -9.23 -29.72
C GLN A 66 21.53 -8.29 -28.53
N THR A 67 21.85 -7.03 -28.80
CA THR A 67 21.91 -6.01 -27.75
C THR A 67 20.51 -5.70 -27.26
N VAL A 68 20.34 -5.69 -25.95
CA VAL A 68 19.09 -5.34 -25.27
C VAL A 68 19.32 -4.11 -24.41
N VAL A 69 18.44 -3.13 -24.54
CA VAL A 69 18.40 -1.92 -23.72
C VAL A 69 17.11 -1.98 -22.91
N ILE A 70 17.22 -2.11 -21.58
CA ILE A 70 16.08 -2.11 -20.67
C ILE A 70 15.92 -0.71 -20.09
N LEU A 71 14.70 -0.19 -20.13
CA LEU A 71 14.31 1.04 -19.49
C LEU A 71 13.89 0.78 -18.04
N LYS A 72 13.95 1.82 -17.23
CA LYS A 72 13.46 1.79 -15.87
C LYS A 72 11.95 2.04 -15.87
N ASN A 73 11.17 1.15 -15.23
CA ASN A 73 9.72 1.31 -15.07
C ASN A 73 9.37 1.51 -13.60
N SER A 74 8.36 2.33 -13.35
CA SER A 74 7.79 2.51 -12.01
C SER A 74 6.72 1.45 -11.71
N TYR A 75 6.37 1.32 -10.42
CA TYR A 75 5.21 0.52 -10.02
C TYR A 75 3.90 1.10 -10.58
N GLU A 76 3.81 2.43 -10.73
CA GLU A 76 2.64 3.10 -11.31
C GLU A 76 2.45 2.73 -12.79
N ASP A 77 3.55 2.63 -13.55
CA ASP A 77 3.50 2.24 -14.98
C ASP A 77 3.00 0.81 -15.17
N VAL A 78 3.34 -0.10 -14.24
CA VAL A 78 3.09 -1.54 -14.36
C VAL A 78 1.76 -1.95 -13.74
N TYR A 79 1.40 -1.41 -12.57
CA TYR A 79 0.30 -1.95 -11.76
C TYR A 79 -0.87 -0.99 -11.56
N GLY A 80 -0.91 0.18 -12.09
CA GLY A 80 -2.06 1.08 -11.96
C GLY A 80 -2.69 1.13 -10.56
N THR A 81 -4.02 1.04 -10.53
CA THR A 81 -4.84 1.03 -9.30
C THR A 81 -5.31 -0.39 -8.98
N GLY A 82 -5.08 -0.85 -7.76
CA GLY A 82 -5.48 -2.18 -7.30
C GLY A 82 -6.54 -2.20 -6.21
N LEU A 83 -7.04 -3.39 -5.92
CA LEU A 83 -7.95 -3.61 -4.82
C LEU A 83 -7.20 -3.73 -3.49
N HIS A 84 -7.77 -3.13 -2.45
CA HIS A 84 -7.30 -3.19 -1.09
C HIS A 84 -8.44 -3.66 -0.18
N PHE A 85 -8.28 -4.84 0.40
CA PHE A 85 -9.19 -5.37 1.42
C PHE A 85 -8.50 -5.37 2.77
N ARG A 86 -9.25 -5.03 3.82
CA ARG A 86 -8.72 -4.89 5.18
C ARG A 86 -9.73 -5.38 6.20
N PHE A 87 -9.27 -6.13 7.20
CA PHE A 87 -10.03 -6.42 8.40
C PHE A 87 -9.14 -6.33 9.62
N GLY A 88 -9.72 -6.02 10.78
CA GLY A 88 -8.92 -5.84 11.96
C GLY A 88 -9.72 -5.76 13.25
N GLY A 89 -8.98 -5.66 14.33
CA GLY A 89 -9.50 -5.45 15.67
C GLY A 89 -8.76 -4.32 16.37
N GLY A 90 -9.43 -3.72 17.35
CA GLY A 90 -8.89 -2.65 18.15
C GLY A 90 -9.27 -2.77 19.62
N TYR A 91 -8.44 -2.21 20.46
CA TYR A 91 -8.64 -2.09 21.90
C TYR A 91 -8.48 -0.63 22.32
N MET A 92 -9.53 -0.03 22.87
CA MET A 92 -9.52 1.33 23.39
C MET A 92 -8.66 1.41 24.65
N LEU A 93 -7.51 2.05 24.56
CA LEU A 93 -6.63 2.33 25.70
C LEU A 93 -7.17 3.43 26.60
N ASN A 94 -7.88 4.39 25.99
CA ASN A 94 -8.61 5.47 26.65
C ASN A 94 -9.67 6.00 25.68
N HIS A 95 -10.44 7.01 26.09
CA HIS A 95 -11.53 7.57 25.29
C HIS A 95 -11.16 7.96 23.84
N ASN A 96 -9.92 8.36 23.60
CA ASN A 96 -9.49 8.90 22.30
C ASN A 96 -8.39 8.08 21.61
N THR A 97 -7.88 7.00 22.24
CA THR A 97 -6.73 6.25 21.72
C THR A 97 -7.04 4.77 21.65
N GLU A 98 -6.79 4.17 20.51
CA GLU A 98 -7.03 2.76 20.24
C GLU A 98 -5.75 2.09 19.71
N ALA A 99 -5.35 0.99 20.33
CA ALA A 99 -4.36 0.07 19.76
C ALA A 99 -5.04 -0.89 18.78
N ARG A 100 -4.39 -1.20 17.67
CA ARG A 100 -5.01 -1.96 16.57
C ARG A 100 -4.09 -3.04 16.02
N VAL A 101 -4.71 -4.11 15.55
CA VAL A 101 -4.09 -5.10 14.67
C VAL A 101 -4.94 -5.18 13.41
N THR A 102 -4.31 -5.12 12.25
CA THR A 102 -4.99 -5.09 10.96
C THR A 102 -4.34 -6.08 10.01
N PHE A 103 -5.16 -6.84 9.33
CA PHE A 103 -4.78 -7.72 8.22
C PHE A 103 -5.17 -7.05 6.93
N THR A 104 -4.27 -7.05 5.96
CA THR A 104 -4.45 -6.39 4.66
C THR A 104 -4.22 -7.37 3.53
N PHE A 105 -5.04 -7.27 2.48
CA PHE A 105 -4.85 -7.98 1.22
C PHE A 105 -4.83 -6.95 0.10
N GLN A 106 -3.87 -7.07 -0.79
CA GLN A 106 -3.76 -6.23 -1.97
C GLN A 106 -3.65 -7.11 -3.20
N SER A 107 -4.34 -6.71 -4.27
CA SER A 107 -4.25 -7.31 -5.59
C SER A 107 -4.25 -6.20 -6.64
N LEU A 108 -3.18 -6.15 -7.44
CA LEU A 108 -3.02 -5.18 -8.52
C LEU A 108 -2.72 -5.95 -9.79
N ASP A 109 -3.54 -5.74 -10.81
CA ASP A 109 -3.35 -6.33 -12.13
C ASP A 109 -2.17 -5.64 -12.85
N ALA A 110 -1.38 -6.42 -13.58
CA ALA A 110 -0.23 -5.92 -14.31
C ALA A 110 -0.57 -5.63 -15.77
N ASP A 111 -0.20 -4.44 -16.22
CA ASP A 111 -0.31 -4.04 -17.62
C ASP A 111 0.89 -4.50 -18.44
N LEU A 112 0.69 -4.69 -19.75
CA LEU A 112 1.78 -4.86 -20.72
C LEU A 112 2.51 -3.52 -20.89
N VAL A 113 3.79 -3.48 -20.53
CA VAL A 113 4.57 -2.23 -20.54
C VAL A 113 5.76 -2.31 -21.51
N PRO A 114 6.16 -1.18 -22.12
CA PRO A 114 7.39 -1.13 -22.87
C PRO A 114 8.58 -1.23 -21.90
N LEU A 115 9.39 -2.29 -22.07
CA LEU A 115 10.63 -2.48 -21.29
C LEU A 115 11.84 -1.85 -21.96
N GLY A 116 11.81 -1.59 -23.26
CA GLY A 116 12.94 -1.05 -23.98
C GLY A 116 13.07 -1.55 -25.42
N ASP A 117 14.29 -1.87 -25.84
CA ASP A 117 14.59 -2.27 -27.20
C ASP A 117 15.46 -3.54 -27.23
N ILE A 118 15.27 -4.39 -28.26
CA ILE A 118 16.09 -5.54 -28.58
C ILE A 118 16.50 -5.48 -30.06
N GLY A 119 17.82 -5.35 -30.34
CA GLY A 119 18.31 -5.08 -31.68
C GLY A 119 17.68 -3.79 -32.23
N THR A 120 16.88 -3.89 -33.31
CA THR A 120 16.13 -2.78 -33.91
C THR A 120 14.63 -2.77 -33.53
N GLY A 121 14.18 -3.71 -32.69
CA GLY A 121 12.79 -3.89 -32.33
C GLY A 121 12.47 -3.45 -30.91
N LYS A 122 11.16 -3.26 -30.64
CA LYS A 122 10.67 -2.97 -29.29
C LYS A 122 10.58 -4.22 -28.45
N LEU A 123 10.91 -4.06 -27.15
CA LEU A 123 10.77 -5.07 -26.13
C LEU A 123 9.68 -4.64 -25.14
N TYR A 124 8.76 -5.55 -24.88
CA TYR A 124 7.69 -5.37 -23.89
C TYR A 124 7.85 -6.39 -22.76
N GLY A 125 7.31 -6.06 -21.61
CA GLY A 125 7.22 -6.96 -20.46
C GLY A 125 5.79 -7.04 -19.94
N GLN A 126 5.37 -8.27 -19.68
CA GLN A 126 4.15 -8.57 -18.93
C GLN A 126 4.60 -9.15 -17.60
N TYR A 127 4.44 -8.38 -16.54
CA TYR A 127 4.68 -8.87 -15.18
C TYR A 127 3.50 -9.72 -14.70
N ALA A 128 3.73 -10.61 -13.75
CA ALA A 128 2.64 -11.23 -12.99
C ALA A 128 1.95 -10.18 -12.11
N ASP A 129 0.68 -10.42 -11.77
CA ASP A 129 -0.09 -9.56 -10.90
C ASP A 129 0.56 -9.48 -9.51
N TYR A 130 0.55 -8.28 -8.93
CA TYR A 130 1.06 -8.08 -7.58
C TYR A 130 0.02 -8.52 -6.57
N GLN A 131 0.37 -9.49 -5.73
CA GLN A 131 -0.46 -9.94 -4.63
C GLN A 131 0.31 -9.86 -3.31
N SER A 132 -0.33 -9.39 -2.26
CA SER A 132 0.27 -9.37 -0.93
C SER A 132 -0.75 -9.54 0.18
N PHE A 133 -0.28 -10.19 1.26
CA PHE A 133 -0.95 -10.27 2.54
C PHE A 133 -0.10 -9.55 3.59
N GLY A 134 -0.71 -8.68 4.40
CA GLY A 134 0.00 -7.92 5.42
C GLY A 134 -0.61 -8.06 6.81
N ILE A 135 0.24 -7.88 7.82
CA ILE A 135 -0.14 -7.74 9.23
C ILE A 135 0.46 -6.44 9.73
N ASP A 136 -0.40 -5.48 10.09
CA ASP A 136 0.00 -4.17 10.56
C ASP A 136 -0.46 -3.97 12.02
N PHE A 137 0.43 -3.46 12.86
CA PHE A 137 0.13 -2.97 14.21
C PHE A 137 0.04 -1.45 14.13
N GLY A 138 -0.94 -0.86 14.82
CA GLY A 138 -1.16 0.56 14.73
C GLY A 138 -1.72 1.18 16.01
N MET A 139 -1.63 2.49 16.02
CA MET A 139 -2.32 3.32 17.01
C MET A 139 -3.17 4.36 16.28
N ARG A 140 -4.42 4.44 16.67
CA ARG A 140 -5.40 5.39 16.15
C ARG A 140 -5.78 6.37 17.26
N ARG A 141 -5.76 7.65 16.93
CA ARG A 141 -6.21 8.70 17.82
C ARG A 141 -7.42 9.42 17.24
N TYR A 142 -8.46 9.56 18.03
CA TYR A 142 -9.72 10.20 17.67
C TYR A 142 -9.82 11.63 18.17
N ALA A 143 -10.58 12.43 17.44
CA ALA A 143 -11.04 13.76 17.83
C ALA A 143 -12.53 13.89 17.48
N ASP A 144 -13.34 14.33 18.41
CA ASP A 144 -14.77 14.54 18.19
C ASP A 144 -14.95 15.81 17.37
N LEU A 145 -15.53 15.69 16.17
CA LEU A 145 -15.77 16.81 15.25
C LEU A 145 -17.20 17.36 15.40
N ALA A 146 -18.16 16.45 15.61
CA ALA A 146 -19.56 16.76 15.83
C ALA A 146 -20.25 15.56 16.53
N PRO A 147 -21.49 15.68 17.01
CA PRO A 147 -22.24 14.53 17.49
C PRO A 147 -22.25 13.41 16.44
N LYS A 148 -21.80 12.21 16.83
CA LYS A 148 -21.67 11.00 15.98
C LYS A 148 -20.61 11.08 14.88
N ILE A 149 -19.78 12.13 14.83
CA ILE A 149 -18.72 12.28 13.82
C ILE A 149 -17.38 12.44 14.54
N ARG A 150 -16.47 11.48 14.30
CA ARG A 150 -15.13 11.51 14.86
C ARG A 150 -14.10 11.50 13.74
N GLY A 151 -13.23 12.50 13.72
CA GLY A 151 -12.01 12.45 12.92
C GLY A 151 -10.98 11.55 13.59
N TYR A 152 -10.08 10.95 12.81
CA TYR A 152 -8.96 10.23 13.39
C TYR A 152 -7.70 10.29 12.52
N GLY A 153 -6.56 10.16 13.21
CA GLY A 153 -5.27 9.84 12.62
C GLY A 153 -4.80 8.48 13.10
N GLU A 154 -4.16 7.69 12.24
CA GLU A 154 -3.64 6.37 12.55
C GLU A 154 -2.22 6.25 12.02
N GLY A 155 -1.28 5.76 12.85
CA GLY A 155 0.05 5.33 12.44
C GLY A 155 0.14 3.82 12.50
N THR A 156 0.75 3.19 11.50
CA THR A 156 0.89 1.73 11.41
C THR A 156 2.32 1.32 11.07
N LEU A 157 2.72 0.17 11.56
CA LEU A 157 3.94 -0.53 11.17
C LEU A 157 3.65 -2.04 11.08
N GLY A 158 4.31 -2.75 10.18
CA GLY A 158 4.00 -4.16 9.98
C GLY A 158 4.90 -4.86 8.99
N ILE A 159 4.40 -6.00 8.50
CA ILE A 159 5.05 -6.85 7.52
C ILE A 159 4.04 -7.20 6.45
N ALA A 160 4.43 -7.09 5.18
CA ALA A 160 3.71 -7.61 4.03
C ALA A 160 4.45 -8.81 3.44
N PHE A 161 3.73 -9.89 3.23
CA PHE A 161 4.19 -11.05 2.48
C PHE A 161 3.72 -10.86 1.04
N ILE A 162 4.69 -10.66 0.15
CA ILE A 162 4.46 -10.40 -1.27
C ILE A 162 4.76 -11.70 -2.01
N ASP A 163 3.86 -12.10 -2.90
CA ASP A 163 4.06 -13.29 -3.71
C ASP A 163 5.17 -13.08 -4.74
N GLU A 164 5.70 -14.19 -5.25
CA GLU A 164 6.68 -14.19 -6.34
C GLU A 164 6.14 -13.45 -7.56
N THR A 165 7.04 -12.81 -8.30
CA THR A 165 6.68 -12.06 -9.50
C THR A 165 7.53 -12.52 -10.67
N ASP A 166 6.87 -13.02 -11.69
CA ASP A 166 7.46 -13.39 -12.97
C ASP A 166 7.34 -12.27 -13.98
N VAL A 167 8.17 -12.31 -15.02
CA VAL A 167 8.03 -11.45 -16.19
C VAL A 167 8.10 -12.28 -17.48
N ILE A 168 7.21 -11.98 -18.41
CA ILE A 168 7.23 -12.51 -19.77
C ILE A 168 7.77 -11.42 -20.69
N LEU A 169 8.87 -11.72 -21.39
CA LEU A 169 9.47 -10.81 -22.37
C LEU A 169 8.85 -11.05 -23.74
N ILE A 170 8.37 -10.00 -24.38
CA ILE A 170 7.69 -10.04 -25.68
C ILE A 170 8.39 -9.08 -26.64
N ALA A 171 8.92 -9.60 -27.73
CA ALA A 171 9.52 -8.80 -28.79
C ALA A 171 8.92 -9.20 -30.16
N PRO A 172 7.87 -8.51 -30.62
CA PRO A 172 7.13 -8.86 -31.85
C PRO A 172 7.99 -8.90 -33.10
N SER A 173 9.01 -8.02 -33.17
CA SER A 173 9.91 -7.94 -34.34
C SER A 173 10.80 -9.15 -34.53
N THR A 174 11.02 -9.96 -33.49
CA THR A 174 11.87 -11.15 -33.49
C THR A 174 11.07 -12.43 -33.27
N ASN A 175 9.73 -12.36 -33.26
CA ASN A 175 8.83 -13.43 -32.84
C ASN A 175 9.19 -14.04 -31.48
N LEU A 176 9.84 -13.25 -30.62
CA LEU A 176 10.16 -13.66 -29.26
C LEU A 176 8.92 -13.42 -28.39
N ALA A 177 8.23 -14.51 -28.04
CA ALA A 177 7.39 -14.58 -26.85
C ALA A 177 8.12 -15.53 -25.90
N GLY A 178 8.79 -14.96 -24.89
CA GLY A 178 9.53 -15.73 -23.90
C GLY A 178 8.61 -16.53 -22.99
N ASN A 179 9.17 -17.53 -22.31
CA ASN A 179 8.51 -18.12 -21.15
C ASN A 179 8.53 -17.13 -19.99
N ALA A 180 7.63 -17.33 -19.02
CA ALA A 180 7.71 -16.65 -17.75
C ALA A 180 9.09 -16.89 -17.13
N THR A 181 9.72 -15.83 -16.68
CA THR A 181 11.04 -15.84 -16.04
C THR A 181 10.89 -15.27 -14.66
N ASP A 182 11.35 -16.01 -13.66
CA ASP A 182 11.35 -15.57 -12.26
C ASP A 182 12.10 -14.24 -12.15
N PHE A 183 11.45 -13.24 -11.60
CA PHE A 183 11.98 -11.88 -11.50
C PHE A 183 12.20 -11.45 -10.05
N TYR A 184 11.25 -11.77 -9.18
CA TYR A 184 11.31 -11.57 -7.73
C TYR A 184 10.85 -12.82 -7.01
N ASP A 185 11.58 -13.18 -5.94
CA ASP A 185 11.17 -14.20 -4.99
C ASP A 185 10.07 -13.69 -4.06
N ARG A 186 9.35 -14.65 -3.47
CA ARG A 186 8.43 -14.35 -2.37
C ARG A 186 9.15 -13.61 -1.26
N THR A 187 8.62 -12.46 -0.86
CA THR A 187 9.32 -11.51 0.01
C THR A 187 8.47 -11.15 1.24
N ALA A 188 9.12 -11.14 2.41
CA ALA A 188 8.58 -10.49 3.59
C ALA A 188 9.12 -9.05 3.67
N ALA A 189 8.29 -8.08 3.32
CA ALA A 189 8.63 -6.66 3.25
C ALA A 189 8.16 -5.92 4.50
N PHE A 190 8.98 -5.02 5.04
CA PHE A 190 8.57 -4.13 6.12
C PHE A 190 7.59 -3.06 5.58
N THR A 191 6.58 -2.73 6.39
CA THR A 191 5.59 -1.70 6.07
C THR A 191 5.53 -0.62 7.13
N LEU A 192 5.34 0.62 6.69
CA LEU A 192 5.07 1.78 7.53
C LEU A 192 3.95 2.58 6.90
N GLY A 193 2.97 3.04 7.70
CA GLY A 193 1.84 3.78 7.17
C GLY A 193 1.34 4.87 8.08
N GLY A 194 0.65 5.84 7.47
CA GLY A 194 -0.11 6.87 8.16
C GLY A 194 -1.45 7.07 7.45
N ASN A 195 -2.53 7.10 8.21
CA ASN A 195 -3.88 7.27 7.69
C ASN A 195 -4.58 8.41 8.40
N ALA A 196 -5.45 9.11 7.69
CA ALA A 196 -6.42 10.06 8.24
C ALA A 196 -7.81 9.68 7.76
N GLY A 197 -8.81 9.79 8.63
CA GLY A 197 -10.17 9.39 8.28
C GLY A 197 -11.24 10.01 9.15
N VAL A 198 -12.48 9.72 8.77
CA VAL A 198 -13.67 10.14 9.50
C VAL A 198 -14.52 8.90 9.76
N LEU A 199 -14.93 8.75 11.01
CA LEU A 199 -15.86 7.74 11.49
C LEU A 199 -17.22 8.40 11.76
N PHE A 200 -18.26 7.86 11.17
CA PHE A 200 -19.65 8.26 11.43
C PHE A 200 -20.36 7.15 12.21
N GLU A 201 -20.84 7.44 13.42
CA GLU A 201 -21.53 6.50 14.30
C GLU A 201 -23.01 6.42 13.90
N VAL A 202 -23.38 5.40 13.10
CA VAL A 202 -24.77 5.16 12.66
C VAL A 202 -25.62 4.57 13.77
N HIS A 203 -24.99 3.87 14.70
CA HIS A 203 -25.59 3.26 15.90
C HIS A 203 -24.55 3.31 17.03
N PRO A 204 -24.92 3.30 18.32
CA PRO A 204 -23.94 3.31 19.44
C PRO A 204 -22.83 2.26 19.33
N LYS A 205 -23.11 1.12 18.70
CA LYS A 205 -22.13 0.04 18.50
C LYS A 205 -21.62 -0.07 17.08
N VAL A 206 -22.17 0.64 16.10
CA VAL A 206 -21.84 0.49 14.68
C VAL A 206 -21.48 1.83 14.07
N GLY A 207 -20.35 1.90 13.44
CA GLY A 207 -19.90 3.06 12.67
C GLY A 207 -19.49 2.67 11.26
N VAL A 208 -19.59 3.63 10.34
CA VAL A 208 -18.99 3.55 9.00
C VAL A 208 -17.89 4.59 8.90
N TYR A 209 -16.86 4.29 8.15
CA TYR A 209 -15.73 5.21 8.03
C TYR A 209 -15.16 5.26 6.61
N GLY A 210 -14.55 6.40 6.30
CA GLY A 210 -13.71 6.59 5.14
C GLY A 210 -12.34 7.09 5.56
N GLN A 211 -11.29 6.63 4.91
CA GLN A 211 -9.92 7.07 5.18
C GLN A 211 -9.09 7.14 3.90
N ILE A 212 -8.09 8.01 3.94
CA ILE A 212 -7.00 8.09 2.98
C ILE A 212 -5.68 7.94 3.74
N GLY A 213 -4.68 7.36 3.11
CA GLY A 213 -3.38 7.16 3.76
C GLY A 213 -2.21 7.23 2.82
N LEU A 214 -1.02 7.11 3.41
CA LEU A 214 0.23 6.83 2.72
C LEU A 214 0.82 5.57 3.33
N ARG A 215 1.28 4.65 2.49
CA ARG A 215 1.90 3.41 2.90
C ARG A 215 3.23 3.23 2.18
N TYR A 216 4.26 2.96 2.95
CA TYR A 216 5.59 2.58 2.50
C TYR A 216 5.74 1.07 2.61
N VAL A 217 6.31 0.44 1.59
CA VAL A 217 6.65 -0.98 1.55
C VAL A 217 8.08 -1.10 1.05
N THR A 218 8.94 -1.83 1.76
CA THR A 218 10.31 -2.08 1.31
C THR A 218 10.34 -2.87 0.01
N GLY A 219 11.47 -2.82 -0.70
CA GLY A 219 11.64 -3.52 -1.99
C GLY A 219 11.53 -5.04 -1.87
N MET A 220 11.24 -5.68 -3.00
CA MET A 220 11.17 -7.14 -3.16
C MET A 220 12.58 -7.75 -3.32
N SER A 221 12.71 -9.05 -3.03
CA SER A 221 13.95 -9.81 -3.16
C SER A 221 14.22 -10.20 -4.62
N PRO A 222 15.31 -9.74 -5.24
CA PRO A 222 15.63 -10.10 -6.63
C PRO A 222 16.13 -11.55 -6.72
N VAL A 223 15.84 -12.22 -7.85
CA VAL A 223 16.41 -13.53 -8.20
C VAL A 223 17.60 -13.37 -9.14
N ASP A 224 18.51 -14.35 -9.14
CA ASP A 224 19.74 -14.35 -9.96
C ASP A 224 19.53 -14.97 -11.36
N SER A 225 18.34 -14.87 -11.92
CA SER A 225 17.94 -15.55 -13.18
C SER A 225 18.67 -15.05 -14.44
N LEU A 226 19.27 -13.86 -14.40
CA LEU A 226 19.87 -13.19 -15.56
C LEU A 226 21.40 -13.10 -15.50
N GLN A 227 22.06 -13.95 -14.71
CA GLN A 227 23.53 -13.95 -14.60
C GLN A 227 24.22 -14.20 -15.94
N GLY A 228 25.29 -13.46 -16.20
CA GLY A 228 26.11 -13.59 -17.42
C GLY A 228 25.53 -12.93 -18.67
N THR A 229 24.40 -12.24 -18.57
CA THR A 229 23.74 -11.56 -19.71
C THR A 229 24.05 -10.06 -19.81
N GLY A 230 24.65 -9.47 -18.76
CA GLY A 230 24.76 -8.01 -18.59
C GLY A 230 23.45 -7.38 -18.10
N LEU A 231 22.43 -8.19 -17.80
CA LEU A 231 21.13 -7.76 -17.33
C LEU A 231 20.89 -8.12 -15.84
N GLU A 232 21.94 -8.51 -15.12
CA GLU A 232 21.87 -8.98 -13.73
C GLU A 232 21.30 -7.95 -12.75
N THR A 233 21.25 -6.70 -13.15
CA THR A 233 20.77 -5.61 -12.29
C THR A 233 19.36 -5.13 -12.61
N ILE A 234 18.70 -5.69 -13.62
CA ILE A 234 17.37 -5.17 -14.03
C ILE A 234 16.29 -5.41 -12.99
N ASN A 235 16.39 -6.49 -12.21
CA ASN A 235 15.47 -6.80 -11.12
C ASN A 235 15.85 -6.10 -9.79
N LYS A 236 16.68 -5.06 -9.82
CA LYS A 236 16.83 -4.17 -8.67
C LYS A 236 15.65 -3.22 -8.62
N ASN A 237 14.79 -3.44 -7.64
CA ASN A 237 13.65 -2.57 -7.37
C ASN A 237 13.96 -1.58 -6.26
N SER A 238 13.07 -0.62 -6.07
CA SER A 238 13.07 0.26 -4.91
C SER A 238 11.89 -0.03 -4.00
N SER A 239 11.90 0.57 -2.83
CA SER A 239 10.70 0.63 -2.00
C SER A 239 9.54 1.30 -2.76
N ARG A 240 8.32 0.90 -2.41
CA ARG A 240 7.07 1.40 -2.99
C ARG A 240 6.33 2.28 -1.99
N TRP A 241 5.85 3.43 -2.47
CA TRP A 241 4.85 4.23 -1.77
C TRP A 241 3.50 4.08 -2.44
N THR A 242 2.47 3.92 -1.63
CA THR A 242 1.09 3.82 -2.11
C THR A 242 0.18 4.77 -1.35
N MET A 243 -0.95 5.09 -1.96
CA MET A 243 -1.99 5.93 -1.40
C MET A 243 -3.33 5.18 -1.38
N PRO A 244 -3.60 4.40 -0.31
CA PRO A 244 -4.86 3.71 -0.15
C PRO A 244 -6.01 4.68 0.17
N VAL A 245 -7.16 4.48 -0.49
CA VAL A 245 -8.45 5.12 -0.19
C VAL A 245 -9.42 4.01 0.17
N ILE A 246 -9.91 4.01 1.41
CA ILE A 246 -10.60 2.87 2.00
C ILE A 246 -11.92 3.32 2.64
N PHE A 247 -12.95 2.50 2.48
CA PHE A 247 -14.25 2.64 3.14
C PHE A 247 -14.57 1.37 3.93
N GLY A 248 -15.12 1.51 5.11
CA GLY A 248 -15.36 0.37 5.98
C GLY A 248 -16.45 0.56 7.00
N ALA A 249 -16.74 -0.53 7.68
CA ALA A 249 -17.65 -0.58 8.82
C ALA A 249 -16.90 -1.10 10.06
N ARG A 250 -17.30 -0.60 11.20
CA ARG A 250 -16.75 -0.92 12.50
C ARG A 250 -17.85 -1.28 13.49
N VAL A 251 -17.61 -2.30 14.30
CA VAL A 251 -18.49 -2.72 15.40
C VAL A 251 -17.73 -2.62 16.72
N ARG A 252 -18.36 -2.06 17.75
CA ARG A 252 -17.93 -2.13 19.16
C ARG A 252 -18.75 -3.16 19.91
N PHE A 253 -18.13 -3.86 20.82
CA PHE A 253 -18.78 -4.92 21.60
C PHE A 253 -19.29 -4.40 22.95
#